data_04ae2dc4eb5c706e584c19fdce9f858d
#
_entry.id   04ae2dc4eb5c706e584c19fdce9f858d
#
_cell.length_a   1.000
_cell.length_b   1.000
_cell.length_c   1.000
_cell.angle_alpha   90.00
_cell.angle_beta   90.00
_cell.angle_gamma   90.00
#
_symmetry.space_group_name_H-M   'P 1'
#
loop_
_entity.id
_entity.type
_entity.pdbx_description
1 polymer ?
#
loop_
_entity_poly.entity_id
_entity_poly.type
_entity_poly.pdbx_seq_one_letter_code
_entity_poly.pdbx_strand_id
1 'polypeptide(L)'
;MTIPFDAAAYEERVRTGPCFICASLRGDADYRHHVFYEDEICVAFLNRFPPLLGYSLVVPRAHVVDVTGDRALFRHLTDVVYDVAEALKLVVPTERIYLMSLGSQQGNAHVHWHVAPLPPGTPYEKQQFAAVQSSLGVLPLTEQEQSVLAAELKKIIALAAERREQHSR
;
A
#
# COMPACT_ATOMS: atom_id res chain seq x y z
N MET A 1 11.80 12.54 -9.77
CA MET A 1 11.37 12.48 -11.20
C MET A 1 10.86 11.09 -11.47
N THR A 2 9.69 10.93 -12.10
CA THR A 2 9.11 9.62 -12.47
C THR A 2 9.69 9.11 -13.78
N ILE A 3 9.70 7.79 -13.96
CA ILE A 3 10.01 7.11 -15.22
C ILE A 3 8.74 6.56 -15.86
N PRO A 4 8.71 6.32 -17.19
CA PRO A 4 7.58 5.67 -17.85
C PRO A 4 7.30 4.29 -17.25
N PHE A 5 6.01 3.95 -17.17
CA PHE A 5 5.54 2.64 -16.73
C PHE A 5 4.79 1.93 -17.86
N ASP A 6 5.13 0.69 -18.13
CA ASP A 6 4.42 -0.12 -19.12
C ASP A 6 3.11 -0.64 -18.53
N ALA A 7 2.08 0.19 -18.63
CA ALA A 7 0.75 -0.11 -18.11
C ALA A 7 0.11 -1.29 -18.85
N ALA A 8 0.38 -1.46 -20.15
CA ALA A 8 -0.20 -2.54 -20.96
C ALA A 8 0.36 -3.92 -20.55
N ALA A 9 1.67 -4.03 -20.39
CA ALA A 9 2.30 -5.26 -19.91
C ALA A 9 1.88 -5.59 -18.48
N TYR A 10 1.73 -4.58 -17.63
CA TYR A 10 1.21 -4.76 -16.28
C TYR A 10 -0.24 -5.26 -16.28
N GLU A 11 -1.12 -4.68 -17.08
CA GLU A 11 -2.53 -5.06 -17.20
C GLU A 11 -2.68 -6.51 -17.70
N GLU A 12 -1.90 -6.90 -18.70
CA GLU A 12 -1.86 -8.29 -19.20
C GLU A 12 -1.45 -9.25 -18.08
N ARG A 13 -0.39 -8.94 -17.33
CA ARG A 13 0.06 -9.75 -16.20
C ARG A 13 -1.01 -9.87 -15.11
N VAL A 14 -1.74 -8.80 -14.83
CA VAL A 14 -2.83 -8.78 -13.83
C VAL A 14 -3.99 -9.66 -14.25
N ARG A 15 -4.31 -9.70 -15.54
CA ARG A 15 -5.43 -10.47 -16.08
C ARG A 15 -5.12 -11.96 -16.24
N THR A 16 -3.88 -12.30 -16.58
CA THR A 16 -3.48 -13.68 -16.90
C THR A 16 -2.72 -14.38 -15.78
N GLY A 17 -2.16 -13.61 -14.85
CA GLY A 17 -1.37 -14.13 -13.75
C GLY A 17 -2.20 -14.51 -12.51
N PRO A 18 -1.54 -15.07 -11.49
CA PRO A 18 -2.18 -15.34 -10.22
C PRO A 18 -2.51 -14.03 -9.47
N CYS A 19 -3.36 -14.12 -8.45
CA CYS A 19 -3.54 -13.03 -7.51
C CYS A 19 -2.18 -12.64 -6.89
N PHE A 20 -1.73 -11.41 -7.13
CA PHE A 20 -0.40 -10.94 -6.72
C PHE A 20 -0.23 -10.93 -5.19
N ILE A 21 -1.31 -10.63 -4.44
CA ILE A 21 -1.31 -10.66 -2.97
C ILE A 21 -1.12 -12.09 -2.47
N CYS A 22 -1.94 -13.04 -2.96
CA CYS A 22 -1.81 -14.44 -2.58
C CYS A 22 -0.44 -15.02 -2.96
N ALA A 23 0.11 -14.65 -4.11
CA ALA A 23 1.44 -15.07 -4.54
C ALA A 23 2.53 -14.50 -3.62
N SER A 24 2.45 -13.21 -3.29
CA SER A 24 3.34 -12.56 -2.33
C SER A 24 3.31 -13.23 -0.96
N LEU A 25 2.12 -13.48 -0.43
CA LEU A 25 1.94 -14.13 0.89
C LEU A 25 2.45 -15.57 0.95
N ARG A 26 2.51 -16.27 -0.19
CA ARG A 26 3.13 -17.59 -0.30
C ARG A 26 4.66 -17.54 -0.47
N GLY A 27 5.25 -16.34 -0.59
CA GLY A 27 6.69 -16.15 -0.77
C GLY A 27 7.18 -16.31 -2.21
N ASP A 28 6.29 -16.16 -3.21
CA ASP A 28 6.66 -16.17 -4.62
C ASP A 28 7.62 -15.00 -4.92
N ALA A 29 8.81 -15.32 -5.42
CA ALA A 29 9.87 -14.36 -5.67
C ALA A 29 9.48 -13.28 -6.70
N ASP A 30 8.66 -13.62 -7.69
CA ASP A 30 8.20 -12.70 -8.73
C ASP A 30 7.18 -11.68 -8.21
N TYR A 31 6.60 -11.96 -7.03
CA TYR A 31 5.59 -11.13 -6.36
C TYR A 31 6.05 -10.60 -5.01
N ARG A 32 7.37 -10.57 -4.75
CA ARG A 32 7.93 -10.04 -3.50
C ARG A 32 7.60 -8.57 -3.33
N HIS A 33 7.23 -8.21 -2.10
CA HIS A 33 6.97 -6.84 -1.65
C HIS A 33 7.74 -6.56 -0.35
N HIS A 34 8.01 -5.29 -0.08
CA HIS A 34 8.62 -4.85 1.17
C HIS A 34 7.55 -4.69 2.24
N VAL A 35 7.35 -5.76 3.03
CA VAL A 35 6.39 -5.80 4.14
C VAL A 35 6.94 -5.00 5.32
N PHE A 36 6.11 -4.14 5.91
CA PHE A 36 6.47 -3.34 7.07
C PHE A 36 5.48 -3.50 8.25
N TYR A 37 4.32 -4.12 8.02
CA TYR A 37 3.38 -4.52 9.06
C TYR A 37 2.75 -5.84 8.71
N GLU A 38 2.55 -6.69 9.72
CA GLU A 38 1.78 -7.92 9.59
C GLU A 38 1.22 -8.36 10.94
N ASP A 39 0.02 -8.93 10.90
CA ASP A 39 -0.61 -9.65 12.00
C ASP A 39 -1.30 -10.92 11.47
N GLU A 40 -2.14 -11.55 12.28
CA GLU A 40 -2.87 -12.77 11.88
C GLU A 40 -3.92 -12.54 10.80
N ILE A 41 -4.39 -11.29 10.62
CA ILE A 41 -5.53 -10.93 9.76
C ILE A 41 -5.06 -10.24 8.48
N CYS A 42 -4.08 -9.35 8.57
CA CYS A 42 -3.69 -8.51 7.44
C CYS A 42 -2.17 -8.26 7.35
N VAL A 43 -1.77 -7.70 6.22
CA VAL A 43 -0.37 -7.32 5.92
C VAL A 43 -0.37 -5.94 5.28
N ALA A 44 0.64 -5.12 5.59
CA ALA A 44 0.91 -3.87 4.86
C ALA A 44 2.30 -3.89 4.24
N PHE A 45 2.39 -3.43 3.00
CA PHE A 45 3.63 -3.40 2.23
C PHE A 45 3.69 -2.22 1.26
N LEU A 46 4.89 -1.85 0.85
CA LEU A 46 5.10 -0.80 -0.16
C LEU A 46 4.62 -1.26 -1.55
N ASN A 47 3.97 -0.35 -2.28
CA ASN A 47 3.64 -0.58 -3.67
C ASN A 47 4.92 -0.78 -4.49
N ARG A 48 4.96 -1.81 -5.32
CA ARG A 48 6.13 -2.17 -6.15
C ARG A 48 6.43 -1.14 -7.24
N PHE A 49 5.40 -0.48 -7.76
CA PHE A 49 5.49 0.51 -8.83
C PHE A 49 4.84 1.83 -8.38
N PRO A 50 5.44 2.52 -7.38
CA PRO A 50 4.78 3.61 -6.71
C PRO A 50 4.84 4.90 -7.54
N PRO A 51 3.71 5.56 -7.84
CA PRO A 51 3.72 6.92 -8.37
C PRO A 51 4.12 7.96 -7.31
N LEU A 52 3.94 7.65 -6.03
CA LEU A 52 4.29 8.50 -4.89
C LEU A 52 5.20 7.75 -3.92
N LEU A 53 6.17 8.47 -3.31
CA LEU A 53 7.06 7.91 -2.29
C LEU A 53 6.24 7.45 -1.08
N GLY A 54 6.46 6.22 -0.62
CA GLY A 54 5.71 5.65 0.50
C GLY A 54 4.32 5.10 0.14
N TYR A 55 3.93 5.12 -1.13
CA TYR A 55 2.66 4.53 -1.56
C TYR A 55 2.57 3.07 -1.10
N SER A 56 1.58 2.79 -0.26
CA SER A 56 1.46 1.52 0.45
C SER A 56 0.13 0.84 0.17
N LEU A 57 0.11 -0.47 0.40
CA LEU A 57 -1.11 -1.29 0.36
C LEU A 57 -1.32 -1.96 1.71
N VAL A 58 -2.58 -2.00 2.17
CA VAL A 58 -3.03 -2.80 3.32
C VAL A 58 -4.00 -3.84 2.80
N VAL A 59 -3.73 -5.11 3.07
CA VAL A 59 -4.43 -6.25 2.46
C VAL A 59 -4.79 -7.30 3.51
N PRO A 60 -5.95 -7.94 3.44
CA PRO A 60 -6.23 -9.12 4.26
C PRO A 60 -5.37 -10.31 3.81
N ARG A 61 -5.03 -11.20 4.73
CA ARG A 61 -4.37 -12.47 4.38
C ARG A 61 -5.32 -13.42 3.64
N ALA A 62 -6.59 -13.42 4.03
CA ALA A 62 -7.62 -14.18 3.33
C ALA A 62 -7.94 -13.55 1.97
N HIS A 63 -8.09 -14.38 0.93
CA HIS A 63 -8.50 -13.90 -0.39
C HIS A 63 -9.99 -13.54 -0.38
N VAL A 64 -10.30 -12.29 -0.12
CA VAL A 64 -11.65 -11.73 -0.17
C VAL A 64 -11.75 -10.71 -1.31
N VAL A 65 -12.92 -10.62 -1.93
CA VAL A 65 -13.17 -9.75 -3.09
C VAL A 65 -14.24 -8.67 -2.80
N ASP A 66 -14.91 -8.77 -1.68
CA ASP A 66 -15.91 -7.80 -1.22
C ASP A 66 -15.37 -7.08 0.03
N VAL A 67 -15.13 -5.79 -0.09
CA VAL A 67 -14.59 -4.95 0.99
C VAL A 67 -15.56 -4.79 2.15
N THR A 68 -16.86 -4.98 1.92
CA THR A 68 -17.93 -4.81 2.91
C THR A 68 -18.56 -6.12 3.37
N GLY A 69 -18.12 -7.26 2.84
CA GLY A 69 -18.68 -8.59 3.13
C GLY A 69 -18.52 -9.04 4.59
N ASP A 70 -17.49 -8.53 5.28
CA ASP A 70 -17.24 -8.79 6.70
C ASP A 70 -16.94 -7.49 7.44
N ARG A 71 -17.84 -7.08 8.32
CA ARG A 71 -17.70 -5.85 9.11
C ARG A 71 -16.50 -5.89 10.06
N ALA A 72 -16.19 -7.03 10.67
CA ALA A 72 -15.07 -7.14 11.60
C ALA A 72 -13.74 -7.01 10.86
N LEU A 73 -13.61 -7.69 9.73
CA LEU A 73 -12.46 -7.55 8.83
C LEU A 73 -12.31 -6.10 8.32
N PHE A 74 -13.41 -5.49 7.86
CA PHE A 74 -13.39 -4.10 7.39
C PHE A 74 -12.86 -3.13 8.45
N ARG A 75 -13.35 -3.24 9.69
CA ARG A 75 -12.89 -2.40 10.81
C ARG A 75 -11.41 -2.63 11.10
N HIS A 76 -10.97 -3.87 11.20
CA HIS A 76 -9.57 -4.20 11.43
C HIS A 76 -8.65 -3.63 10.34
N LEU A 77 -9.00 -3.82 9.07
CA LEU A 77 -8.24 -3.26 7.95
C LEU A 77 -8.18 -1.72 8.01
N THR A 78 -9.28 -1.05 8.33
CA THR A 78 -9.31 0.42 8.40
C THR A 78 -8.56 0.97 9.60
N ASP A 79 -8.49 0.25 10.72
CA ASP A 79 -7.64 0.60 11.85
C ASP A 79 -6.15 0.54 11.45
N VAL A 80 -5.74 -0.51 10.74
CA VAL A 80 -4.36 -0.63 10.22
C VAL A 80 -4.08 0.42 9.14
N VAL A 81 -5.05 0.73 8.26
CA VAL A 81 -4.94 1.82 7.27
C VAL A 81 -4.67 3.16 7.97
N TYR A 82 -5.35 3.44 9.08
CA TYR A 82 -5.11 4.63 9.88
C TYR A 82 -3.68 4.66 10.43
N ASP A 83 -3.21 3.56 11.03
CA ASP A 83 -1.85 3.48 11.58
C ASP A 83 -0.77 3.66 10.50
N VAL A 84 -0.96 3.06 9.34
CA VAL A 84 -0.07 3.23 8.19
C VAL A 84 -0.07 4.68 7.69
N ALA A 85 -1.24 5.32 7.61
CA ALA A 85 -1.36 6.71 7.20
C ALA A 85 -0.64 7.67 8.16
N GLU A 86 -0.78 7.46 9.47
CA GLU A 86 -0.07 8.28 10.47
C GLU A 86 1.45 8.03 10.43
N ALA A 87 1.89 6.79 10.26
CA ALA A 87 3.31 6.48 10.10
C ALA A 87 3.92 7.15 8.86
N LEU A 88 3.21 7.12 7.74
CA LEU A 88 3.66 7.75 6.49
C LEU A 88 3.88 9.25 6.64
N LYS A 89 3.01 9.97 7.36
CA LYS A 89 3.18 11.40 7.63
C LYS A 89 4.45 11.73 8.42
N LEU A 90 4.96 10.78 9.19
CA LEU A 90 6.19 10.96 9.97
C LEU A 90 7.45 10.58 9.18
N VAL A 91 7.32 9.73 8.17
CA VAL A 91 8.46 9.15 7.44
C VAL A 91 8.69 9.84 6.10
N VAL A 92 7.64 10.26 5.41
CA VAL A 92 7.74 10.92 4.10
C VAL A 92 7.05 12.29 4.09
N PRO A 93 7.57 13.27 3.32
CA PRO A 93 6.91 14.57 3.18
C PRO A 93 5.48 14.39 2.67
N THR A 94 4.49 14.74 3.50
CA THR A 94 3.08 14.47 3.23
C THR A 94 2.23 15.69 3.52
N GLU A 95 1.53 16.22 2.53
CA GLU A 95 0.53 17.27 2.68
C GLU A 95 -0.88 16.68 2.88
N ARG A 96 -1.17 15.56 2.19
CA ARG A 96 -2.46 14.85 2.24
C ARG A 96 -2.26 13.35 2.07
N ILE A 97 -3.10 12.56 2.70
CA ILE A 97 -3.22 11.12 2.43
C ILE A 97 -4.48 10.85 1.60
N TYR A 98 -4.33 10.10 0.52
CA TYR A 98 -5.46 9.51 -0.20
C TYR A 98 -5.65 8.07 0.25
N LEU A 99 -6.89 7.74 0.62
CA LEU A 99 -7.30 6.40 1.03
C LEU A 99 -8.35 5.90 0.04
N MET A 100 -8.13 4.73 -0.55
CA MET A 100 -9.06 4.15 -1.50
C MET A 100 -8.92 2.63 -1.54
N SER A 101 -10.01 1.93 -1.82
CA SER A 101 -9.99 0.51 -2.12
C SER A 101 -10.50 0.33 -3.55
N LEU A 102 -9.56 0.03 -4.44
CA LEU A 102 -9.81 -0.10 -5.87
C LEU A 102 -9.42 -1.52 -6.29
N GLY A 103 -10.31 -2.20 -6.98
CA GLY A 103 -10.08 -3.53 -7.51
C GLY A 103 -10.90 -3.74 -8.77
N SER A 104 -10.61 -4.80 -9.50
CA SER A 104 -11.34 -5.16 -10.70
C SER A 104 -11.74 -6.63 -10.65
N GLN A 105 -12.92 -6.95 -11.14
CA GLN A 105 -13.37 -8.35 -11.25
C GLN A 105 -12.55 -9.16 -12.27
N GLN A 106 -11.87 -8.51 -13.20
CA GLN A 106 -11.02 -9.13 -14.22
C GLN A 106 -9.55 -9.22 -13.84
N GLY A 107 -9.19 -8.76 -12.63
CA GLY A 107 -7.81 -8.79 -12.10
C GLY A 107 -7.71 -7.90 -10.86
N ASN A 108 -6.76 -8.17 -9.99
CA ASN A 108 -6.62 -7.46 -8.71
C ASN A 108 -7.92 -7.45 -7.85
N ALA A 109 -8.69 -8.52 -7.91
CA ALA A 109 -9.97 -8.61 -7.20
C ALA A 109 -9.81 -8.75 -5.68
N HIS A 110 -8.67 -9.28 -5.22
CA HIS A 110 -8.35 -9.38 -3.80
C HIS A 110 -8.39 -7.98 -3.16
N VAL A 111 -9.19 -7.81 -2.11
CA VAL A 111 -9.35 -6.53 -1.41
C VAL A 111 -8.00 -5.96 -0.99
N HIS A 112 -7.77 -4.72 -1.33
CA HIS A 112 -6.59 -3.97 -0.90
C HIS A 112 -6.94 -2.49 -0.74
N TRP A 113 -6.45 -1.91 0.34
CA TRP A 113 -6.52 -0.49 0.59
C TRP A 113 -5.23 0.17 0.12
N HIS A 114 -5.36 1.21 -0.67
CA HIS A 114 -4.26 2.09 -1.05
C HIS A 114 -4.13 3.21 -0.03
N VAL A 115 -2.91 3.42 0.45
CA VAL A 115 -2.53 4.54 1.31
C VAL A 115 -1.48 5.34 0.57
N ALA A 116 -1.88 6.49 0.03
CA ALA A 116 -1.07 7.26 -0.90
C ALA A 116 -0.75 8.66 -0.34
N PRO A 117 0.49 8.91 0.11
CA PRO A 117 0.91 10.20 0.63
C PRO A 117 1.21 11.17 -0.50
N LEU A 118 0.44 12.25 -0.59
CA LEU A 118 0.67 13.34 -1.54
C LEU A 118 1.75 14.28 -0.99
N PRO A 119 2.85 14.51 -1.70
CA PRO A 119 3.89 15.43 -1.25
C PRO A 119 3.42 16.89 -1.30
N PRO A 120 3.97 17.76 -0.41
CA PRO A 120 3.68 19.19 -0.41
C PRO A 120 4.01 19.86 -1.73
N GLY A 121 3.20 20.84 -2.12
CA GLY A 121 3.40 21.62 -3.33
C GLY A 121 3.06 20.91 -4.63
N THR A 122 2.37 19.75 -4.57
CA THR A 122 1.89 19.09 -5.79
C THR A 122 0.88 19.97 -6.51
N PRO A 123 1.08 20.31 -7.80
CA PRO A 123 0.12 21.12 -8.58
C PRO A 123 -1.28 20.49 -8.63
N TYR A 124 -2.32 21.31 -8.65
CA TYR A 124 -3.70 20.85 -8.56
C TYR A 124 -4.06 19.78 -9.62
N GLU A 125 -3.62 19.96 -10.85
CA GLU A 125 -3.88 19.03 -11.96
C GLU A 125 -3.16 17.67 -11.81
N LYS A 126 -2.20 17.58 -10.88
CA LYS A 126 -1.46 16.36 -10.54
C LYS A 126 -1.92 15.73 -9.22
N GLN A 127 -3.01 16.24 -8.65
CA GLN A 127 -3.59 15.71 -7.42
C GLN A 127 -4.68 14.67 -7.70
N GLN A 128 -5.30 14.13 -6.66
CA GLN A 128 -6.40 13.17 -6.72
C GLN A 128 -6.03 11.92 -7.53
N PHE A 129 -6.87 11.52 -8.50
CA PHE A 129 -6.62 10.33 -9.32
C PHE A 129 -5.33 10.43 -10.15
N ALA A 130 -4.97 11.63 -10.62
CA ALA A 130 -3.73 11.82 -11.37
C ALA A 130 -2.49 11.48 -10.51
N ALA A 131 -2.52 11.77 -9.22
CA ALA A 131 -1.41 11.48 -8.32
C ALA A 131 -1.14 9.97 -8.13
N VAL A 132 -2.16 9.13 -8.27
CA VAL A 132 -2.08 7.70 -7.97
C VAL A 132 -2.05 6.81 -9.21
N GLN A 133 -2.09 7.40 -10.40
CA GLN A 133 -2.04 6.68 -11.67
C GLN A 133 -0.60 6.33 -12.07
N SER A 134 -0.23 5.06 -11.92
CA SER A 134 1.08 4.57 -12.38
C SER A 134 1.32 4.74 -13.89
N SER A 135 0.25 4.77 -14.71
CA SER A 135 0.35 5.05 -16.15
C SER A 135 0.91 6.44 -16.47
N LEU A 136 0.85 7.39 -15.53
CA LEU A 136 1.48 8.72 -15.66
C LEU A 136 2.95 8.72 -15.22
N GLY A 137 3.47 7.59 -14.79
CA GLY A 137 4.85 7.35 -14.38
C GLY A 137 4.97 6.85 -12.95
N VAL A 138 6.08 6.18 -12.67
CA VAL A 138 6.41 5.62 -11.37
C VAL A 138 7.77 6.12 -10.90
N LEU A 139 8.01 6.10 -9.59
CA LEU A 139 9.31 6.45 -9.02
C LEU A 139 10.30 5.30 -9.24
N PRO A 140 11.52 5.58 -9.70
CA PRO A 140 12.56 4.56 -9.91
C PRO A 140 13.27 4.21 -8.60
N LEU A 141 12.51 3.71 -7.62
CA LEU A 141 13.07 3.32 -6.33
C LEU A 141 13.83 1.99 -6.45
N THR A 142 15.04 1.97 -5.92
CA THR A 142 15.83 0.75 -5.80
C THR A 142 15.27 -0.16 -4.70
N GLU A 143 15.61 -1.45 -4.76
CA GLU A 143 15.30 -2.41 -3.69
C GLU A 143 15.82 -1.95 -2.32
N GLN A 144 17.01 -1.34 -2.29
CA GLN A 144 17.59 -0.81 -1.06
C GLN A 144 16.78 0.35 -0.49
N GLU A 145 16.36 1.31 -1.32
CA GLU A 145 15.54 2.45 -0.88
C GLU A 145 14.18 1.99 -0.36
N GLN A 146 13.54 1.04 -1.02
CA GLN A 146 12.28 0.47 -0.55
C GLN A 146 12.46 -0.31 0.76
N SER A 147 13.56 -1.07 0.90
CA SER A 147 13.88 -1.81 2.12
C SER A 147 14.09 -0.87 3.31
N VAL A 148 14.85 0.21 3.13
CA VAL A 148 15.08 1.22 4.17
C VAL A 148 13.77 1.87 4.59
N LEU A 149 12.96 2.29 3.61
CA LEU A 149 11.67 2.91 3.88
C LEU A 149 10.72 1.98 4.64
N ALA A 150 10.64 0.71 4.24
CA ALA A 150 9.83 -0.29 4.93
C ALA A 150 10.31 -0.52 6.37
N ALA A 151 11.62 -0.58 6.59
CA ALA A 151 12.18 -0.73 7.94
C ALA A 151 11.84 0.46 8.85
N GLU A 152 11.86 1.68 8.32
CA GLU A 152 11.49 2.89 9.04
C GLU A 152 10.00 2.92 9.39
N LEU A 153 9.12 2.59 8.44
CA LEU A 153 7.67 2.47 8.68
C LEU A 153 7.37 1.41 9.75
N LYS A 154 8.01 0.25 9.67
CA LYS A 154 7.85 -0.83 10.65
C LYS A 154 8.19 -0.34 12.07
N LYS A 155 9.30 0.38 12.23
CA LYS A 155 9.72 0.95 13.51
C LYS A 155 8.70 1.95 14.06
N ILE A 156 8.20 2.86 13.24
CA ILE A 156 7.24 3.90 13.67
C ILE A 156 5.91 3.27 14.10
N ILE A 157 5.40 2.30 13.35
CA ILE A 157 4.13 1.61 13.68
C ILE A 157 4.28 0.85 15.00
N ALA A 158 5.39 0.13 15.22
CA ALA A 158 5.65 -0.58 16.47
C ALA A 158 5.66 0.37 17.67
N LEU A 159 6.37 1.50 17.58
CA LEU A 159 6.42 2.52 18.64
C LEU A 159 5.04 3.13 18.94
N ALA A 160 4.20 3.31 17.93
CA ALA A 160 2.85 3.82 18.11
C ALA A 160 1.95 2.81 18.84
N ALA A 161 2.09 1.52 18.54
CA ALA A 161 1.37 0.44 19.22
C ALA A 161 1.74 0.36 20.71
N GLU A 162 3.03 0.38 21.03
CA GLU A 162 3.53 0.36 22.42
C GLU A 162 2.98 1.54 23.25
N ARG A 163 2.93 2.75 22.69
CA ARG A 163 2.37 3.93 23.36
C ARG A 163 0.89 3.78 23.66
N ARG A 164 0.10 3.20 22.74
CA ARG A 164 -1.34 2.94 22.94
C ARG A 164 -1.57 1.98 24.10
N GLU A 165 -0.81 0.91 24.19
CA GLU A 165 -0.90 -0.07 25.28
C GLU A 165 -0.58 0.55 26.66
N GLN A 166 0.41 1.46 26.71
CA GLN A 166 0.79 2.16 27.96
C GLN A 166 -0.29 3.13 28.47
N HIS A 167 -1.06 3.75 27.54
CA HIS A 167 -2.12 4.70 27.91
C HIS A 167 -3.48 4.04 28.20
N SER A 168 -3.62 2.75 27.88
CA SER A 168 -4.84 1.96 28.13
C SER A 168 -4.81 1.20 29.47
N ARG A 169 -3.69 1.29 30.21
CA ARG A 169 -3.48 0.70 31.56
C ARG A 169 -3.65 1.76 32.64
#